data_f72dbc6dbe457beb3dc1dd6e144dd418
#
_entry.id   f72dbc6dbe457beb3dc1dd6e144dd418
#
_cell.length_a   1.000
_cell.length_b   1.000
_cell.length_c   1.000
_cell.angle_alpha   90.00
_cell.angle_beta   90.00
_cell.angle_gamma   90.00
#
_symmetry.space_group_name_H-M   'P 1'
#
loop_
_entity.id
_entity.type
_entity.pdbx_description
1 polymer ?
#
loop_
_entity_poly.entity_id
_entity_poly.type
_entity_poly.pdbx_seq_one_letter_code
_entity_poly.pdbx_strand_id
1 'polypeptide(L)'
;DMGNYNQATLEPQFGLDIAATRMYSSKYGYGLSLEQQFDKDLGGFLRWGWDDGHTETWAFTECDRTISFGLLLKGEKWCRPDDGVGCGVAIDGLSVPHRAYLAAGGLGFELGDGRLDYAPEVAFETFYAVKFKNKQIWITPDLQLIGDPGYNEDRGPVVIGGVRIHAEF
;
A
#
# COMPACT_ATOMS: atom_id res chain seq x y z
N ASP A 1 23.43 -0.95 -4.87
CA ASP A 1 23.23 -0.62 -6.30
C ASP A 1 21.76 -0.80 -6.62
N MET A 2 21.18 0.12 -7.42
CA MET A 2 19.80 0.09 -7.86
C MET A 2 19.74 0.29 -9.37
N GLY A 3 18.87 -0.46 -10.05
CA GLY A 3 18.64 -0.32 -11.48
C GLY A 3 17.83 0.93 -11.82
N ASN A 4 18.05 1.51 -12.97
CA ASN A 4 17.43 2.74 -13.44
C ASN A 4 16.37 2.46 -14.50
N TYR A 5 15.10 2.85 -14.23
CA TYR A 5 13.98 2.60 -15.13
C TYR A 5 14.13 3.26 -16.48
N ASN A 6 14.60 4.51 -16.54
CA ASN A 6 14.81 5.19 -17.82
C ASN A 6 15.90 4.54 -18.67
N GLN A 7 17.01 4.11 -18.06
CA GLN A 7 18.05 3.41 -18.78
C GLN A 7 17.56 2.08 -19.32
N ALA A 8 16.88 1.28 -18.49
CA ALA A 8 16.33 0.00 -18.92
C ALA A 8 15.31 0.15 -20.06
N THR A 9 14.53 1.25 -20.07
CA THR A 9 13.47 1.47 -21.04
C THR A 9 13.99 2.09 -22.36
N LEU A 10 14.88 3.07 -22.26
CA LEU A 10 15.26 3.93 -23.40
C LEU A 10 16.57 3.50 -24.08
N GLU A 11 17.41 2.74 -23.42
CA GLU A 11 18.71 2.33 -23.96
C GLU A 11 18.66 0.88 -24.45
N PRO A 12 18.67 0.65 -25.78
CA PRO A 12 18.46 -0.68 -26.39
C PRO A 12 19.44 -1.77 -25.92
N GLN A 13 20.62 -1.38 -25.46
CA GLN A 13 21.63 -2.32 -24.99
C GLN A 13 21.21 -3.06 -23.71
N PHE A 14 20.26 -2.53 -22.94
CA PHE A 14 19.80 -3.16 -21.72
C PHE A 14 18.57 -4.06 -21.93
N GLY A 15 17.83 -3.90 -23.03
CA GLY A 15 16.76 -4.82 -23.43
C GLY A 15 15.65 -4.99 -22.40
N LEU A 16 15.29 -3.94 -21.63
CA LEU A 16 14.35 -3.95 -20.51
C LEU A 16 14.84 -4.77 -19.29
N ASP A 17 16.14 -5.09 -19.22
CA ASP A 17 16.71 -5.69 -18.02
C ASP A 17 17.15 -4.61 -17.04
N ILE A 18 16.35 -4.39 -16.00
CA ILE A 18 16.66 -3.42 -14.96
C ILE A 18 17.92 -3.80 -14.17
N ALA A 19 18.19 -5.09 -14.00
CA ALA A 19 19.36 -5.55 -13.29
C ALA A 19 20.66 -5.18 -14.00
N ALA A 20 20.65 -5.13 -15.34
CA ALA A 20 21.80 -4.72 -16.13
C ALA A 20 22.15 -3.24 -15.96
N THR A 21 21.22 -2.41 -15.47
CA THR A 21 21.43 -0.97 -15.22
C THR A 21 21.86 -0.65 -13.79
N ARG A 22 22.07 -1.67 -12.93
CA ARG A 22 22.39 -1.48 -11.52
C ARG A 22 23.74 -0.80 -11.33
N MET A 23 23.69 0.36 -10.70
CA MET A 23 24.86 1.11 -10.29
C MET A 23 24.65 1.81 -8.96
N TYR A 24 25.71 2.30 -8.36
CA TYR A 24 25.58 3.15 -7.18
C TYR A 24 24.85 4.42 -7.55
N SER A 25 23.70 4.64 -6.90
CA SER A 25 22.82 5.79 -7.13
C SER A 25 22.21 6.25 -5.82
N SER A 26 21.72 7.49 -5.81
CA SER A 26 20.98 8.04 -4.68
C SER A 26 19.48 8.04 -5.02
N LYS A 27 18.67 7.51 -4.12
CA LYS A 27 17.21 7.64 -4.12
C LYS A 27 16.81 8.51 -2.94
N TYR A 28 15.88 9.43 -3.14
CA TYR A 28 15.39 10.30 -2.08
C TYR A 28 13.87 10.35 -2.08
N GLY A 29 13.30 10.61 -0.92
CA GLY A 29 11.87 10.68 -0.75
C GLY A 29 11.50 11.44 0.53
N TYR A 30 10.21 11.69 0.66
CA TYR A 30 9.63 12.38 1.80
C TYR A 30 8.42 11.62 2.30
N GLY A 31 8.20 11.67 3.61
CA GLY A 31 7.03 11.08 4.25
C GLY A 31 6.45 12.02 5.32
N LEU A 32 5.14 11.98 5.43
CA LEU A 32 4.39 12.65 6.49
C LEU A 32 3.49 11.62 7.16
N SER A 33 3.47 11.59 8.49
CA SER A 33 2.55 10.79 9.28
C SER A 33 1.92 11.65 10.36
N LEU A 34 0.61 11.76 10.34
CA LEU A 34 -0.19 12.50 11.29
C LEU A 34 -1.16 11.54 11.96
N GLU A 35 -1.26 11.63 13.28
CA GLU A 35 -2.28 10.91 14.07
C GLU A 35 -2.96 11.91 14.98
N GLN A 36 -4.28 11.87 15.02
CA GLN A 36 -5.09 12.80 15.80
C GLN A 36 -6.21 12.08 16.52
N GLN A 37 -6.28 12.30 17.83
CA GLN A 37 -7.47 11.99 18.62
C GLN A 37 -8.45 13.17 18.51
N PHE A 38 -9.62 12.95 17.91
CA PHE A 38 -10.66 13.98 17.71
C PHE A 38 -11.58 14.10 18.92
N ASP A 39 -11.88 12.94 19.55
CA ASP A 39 -12.70 12.84 20.75
C ASP A 39 -12.17 11.64 21.57
N LYS A 40 -12.67 11.44 22.80
CA LYS A 40 -12.31 10.30 23.66
C LYS A 40 -12.44 8.93 22.95
N ASP A 41 -13.35 8.83 21.99
CA ASP A 41 -13.69 7.58 21.31
C ASP A 41 -13.28 7.55 19.84
N LEU A 42 -13.00 8.69 19.21
CA LEU A 42 -12.69 8.82 17.80
C LEU A 42 -11.27 9.30 17.57
N GLY A 43 -10.48 8.52 16.88
CA GLY A 43 -9.16 8.87 16.37
C GLY A 43 -9.04 8.67 14.88
N GLY A 44 -8.04 9.27 14.29
CA GLY A 44 -7.75 9.09 12.88
C GLY A 44 -6.28 9.30 12.56
N PHE A 45 -5.91 8.89 11.37
CA PHE A 45 -4.56 9.09 10.85
C PHE A 45 -4.59 9.55 9.40
N LEU A 46 -3.52 10.23 9.00
CA LEU A 46 -3.17 10.55 7.62
C LEU A 46 -1.70 10.23 7.42
N ARG A 47 -1.37 9.48 6.37
CA ARG A 47 -0.01 9.22 5.94
C ARG A 47 0.15 9.60 4.48
N TRP A 48 1.27 10.17 4.15
CA TRP A 48 1.65 10.49 2.79
C TRP A 48 3.13 10.14 2.59
N GLY A 49 3.43 9.57 1.45
CA GLY A 49 4.78 9.22 1.04
C GLY A 49 5.00 9.53 -0.44
N TRP A 50 6.21 9.92 -0.76
CA TRP A 50 6.66 10.17 -2.11
C TRP A 50 8.16 9.93 -2.21
N ASP A 51 8.58 9.28 -3.27
CA ASP A 51 9.99 9.20 -3.67
C ASP A 51 10.16 9.57 -5.14
N ASP A 52 11.42 9.75 -5.56
CA ASP A 52 11.76 10.20 -6.90
C ASP A 52 11.42 9.16 -8.00
N GLY A 53 11.31 7.87 -7.64
CA GLY A 53 10.88 6.79 -8.50
C GLY A 53 11.70 6.58 -9.77
N HIS A 54 12.96 7.01 -9.80
CA HIS A 54 13.84 6.81 -10.96
C HIS A 54 14.52 5.45 -10.98
N THR A 55 14.64 4.83 -9.81
CA THR A 55 15.33 3.55 -9.64
C THR A 55 14.42 2.50 -9.06
N GLU A 56 14.75 1.23 -9.30
CA GLU A 56 14.04 0.09 -8.72
C GLU A 56 13.91 0.22 -7.20
N THR A 57 12.90 -0.43 -6.65
CA THR A 57 12.71 -0.48 -5.20
C THR A 57 13.75 -1.37 -4.56
N TRP A 58 14.10 -1.04 -3.32
CA TRP A 58 15.14 -1.76 -2.60
C TRP A 58 14.67 -3.10 -2.01
N ALA A 59 13.37 -3.23 -1.81
CA ALA A 59 12.73 -4.39 -1.21
C ALA A 59 11.33 -4.60 -1.81
N PHE A 60 10.48 -5.33 -1.12
CA PHE A 60 9.21 -5.85 -1.61
C PHE A 60 8.18 -4.81 -2.08
N THR A 61 8.24 -3.58 -1.60
CA THR A 61 7.20 -2.58 -1.87
C THR A 61 7.52 -1.81 -3.13
N GLU A 62 6.80 -2.08 -4.21
CA GLU A 62 6.91 -1.34 -5.46
C GLU A 62 5.87 -0.21 -5.47
N CYS A 63 6.15 0.84 -4.71
CA CYS A 63 5.30 2.02 -4.58
C CYS A 63 6.19 3.25 -4.50
N ASP A 64 5.99 4.23 -5.38
CA ASP A 64 6.75 5.49 -5.41
C ASP A 64 5.94 6.65 -4.79
N ARG A 65 4.62 6.49 -4.66
CA ARG A 65 3.70 7.50 -4.12
C ARG A 65 2.58 6.83 -3.37
N THR A 66 2.31 7.30 -2.15
CA THR A 66 1.23 6.77 -1.33
C THR A 66 0.51 7.89 -0.59
N ILE A 67 -0.79 7.74 -0.43
CA ILE A 67 -1.57 8.48 0.54
C ILE A 67 -2.53 7.52 1.21
N SER A 68 -2.57 7.53 2.54
CA SER A 68 -3.54 6.73 3.27
C SER A 68 -4.14 7.51 4.43
N PHE A 69 -5.39 7.26 4.69
CA PHE A 69 -6.10 7.83 5.83
C PHE A 69 -7.10 6.83 6.40
N GLY A 70 -7.43 6.99 7.66
CA GLY A 70 -8.39 6.12 8.31
C GLY A 70 -8.88 6.67 9.62
N LEU A 71 -9.96 6.05 10.10
CA LEU A 71 -10.65 6.39 11.34
C LEU A 71 -10.79 5.13 12.19
N LEU A 72 -10.70 5.33 13.50
CA LEU A 72 -10.96 4.32 14.53
C LEU A 72 -11.95 4.88 15.54
N LEU A 73 -13.04 4.17 15.76
CA LEU A 73 -14.06 4.50 16.74
C LEU A 73 -14.16 3.41 17.80
N LYS A 74 -14.06 3.79 19.08
CA LYS A 74 -14.24 2.89 20.22
C LYS A 74 -15.72 2.61 20.48
N GLY A 75 -16.00 1.44 21.03
CA GLY A 75 -17.36 0.92 21.22
C GLY A 75 -18.17 1.49 22.38
N GLU A 76 -17.75 2.60 22.98
CA GLU A 76 -18.47 3.27 24.07
C GLU A 76 -19.95 3.54 23.71
N LYS A 77 -20.18 4.01 22.48
CA LYS A 77 -21.53 4.40 22.02
C LYS A 77 -22.52 3.24 21.90
N TRP A 78 -22.02 2.01 21.83
CA TRP A 78 -22.87 0.79 21.80
C TRP A 78 -22.59 -0.17 22.97
N CYS A 79 -22.15 0.39 24.12
CA CYS A 79 -21.95 -0.32 25.37
C CYS A 79 -20.92 -1.46 25.32
N ARG A 80 -19.92 -1.33 24.46
CA ARG A 80 -18.79 -2.26 24.31
C ARG A 80 -17.45 -1.49 24.26
N PRO A 81 -17.05 -0.85 25.37
CA PRO A 81 -15.92 0.10 25.39
C PRO A 81 -14.57 -0.50 24.96
N ASP A 82 -14.43 -1.80 25.09
CA ASP A 82 -13.22 -2.54 24.69
C ASP A 82 -13.21 -2.96 23.21
N ASP A 83 -14.32 -2.80 22.51
CA ASP A 83 -14.40 -3.06 21.08
C ASP A 83 -13.99 -1.83 20.27
N GLY A 84 -13.69 -2.05 18.98
CA GLY A 84 -13.39 -0.97 18.06
C GLY A 84 -13.82 -1.29 16.64
N VAL A 85 -14.26 -0.28 15.93
CA VAL A 85 -14.49 -0.33 14.50
C VAL A 85 -13.53 0.62 13.81
N GLY A 86 -12.93 0.18 12.73
CA GLY A 86 -12.03 1.01 11.94
C GLY A 86 -12.33 0.91 10.46
N CYS A 87 -12.02 1.96 9.74
CA CYS A 87 -11.97 1.96 8.30
C CYS A 87 -10.81 2.83 7.79
N GLY A 88 -10.28 2.47 6.63
CA GLY A 88 -9.19 3.20 6.02
C GLY A 88 -9.17 3.02 4.51
N VAL A 89 -8.50 3.97 3.86
CA VAL A 89 -8.23 3.95 2.43
C VAL A 89 -6.74 4.19 2.23
N ALA A 90 -6.14 3.43 1.32
CA ALA A 90 -4.81 3.70 0.77
C ALA A 90 -4.93 3.87 -0.74
N ILE A 91 -4.19 4.82 -1.28
CA ILE A 91 -4.06 5.06 -2.71
C ILE A 91 -2.59 5.08 -3.01
N ASP A 92 -2.15 4.11 -3.79
CA ASP A 92 -0.75 3.89 -4.11
C ASP A 92 -0.52 4.11 -5.60
N GLY A 93 0.68 4.54 -5.95
CA GLY A 93 0.98 4.87 -7.33
C GLY A 93 2.48 4.79 -7.66
N LEU A 94 2.74 4.72 -8.96
CA LEU A 94 4.08 4.64 -9.52
C LEU A 94 4.51 5.98 -10.12
N SER A 95 5.82 6.19 -10.17
CA SER A 95 6.45 7.30 -10.88
C SER A 95 6.27 7.18 -12.40
N VAL A 96 6.52 8.25 -13.12
CA VAL A 96 6.47 8.24 -14.60
C VAL A 96 7.49 7.26 -15.19
N PRO A 97 8.77 7.25 -14.75
CA PRO A 97 9.75 6.29 -15.26
C PRO A 97 9.38 4.83 -14.98
N HIS A 98 8.88 4.54 -13.76
CA HIS A 98 8.48 3.20 -13.37
C HIS A 98 7.32 2.68 -14.21
N ARG A 99 6.27 3.50 -14.41
CA ARG A 99 5.14 3.16 -15.29
C ARG A 99 5.58 2.91 -16.73
N ALA A 100 6.45 3.77 -17.27
CA ALA A 100 6.95 3.60 -18.63
C ALA A 100 7.72 2.30 -18.79
N TYR A 101 8.53 1.92 -17.82
CA TYR A 101 9.28 0.67 -17.80
C TYR A 101 8.34 -0.56 -17.82
N LEU A 102 7.34 -0.58 -16.94
CA LEU A 102 6.35 -1.68 -16.89
C LEU A 102 5.46 -1.72 -18.13
N ALA A 103 5.05 -0.57 -18.66
CA ALA A 103 4.27 -0.49 -19.89
C ALA A 103 5.04 -0.98 -21.13
N ALA A 104 6.35 -0.85 -21.13
CA ALA A 104 7.22 -1.38 -22.17
C ALA A 104 7.44 -2.90 -22.07
N GLY A 105 6.98 -3.55 -21.01
CA GLY A 105 7.11 -4.98 -20.77
C GLY A 105 8.19 -5.34 -19.75
N GLY A 106 8.73 -4.35 -19.04
CA GLY A 106 9.68 -4.58 -17.95
C GLY A 106 9.04 -5.34 -16.79
N LEU A 107 9.86 -6.03 -16.02
CA LEU A 107 9.44 -6.80 -14.85
C LEU A 107 10.03 -6.16 -13.58
N GLY A 108 9.18 -5.93 -12.58
CA GLY A 108 9.58 -5.55 -11.22
C GLY A 108 9.75 -6.78 -10.33
N PHE A 109 9.84 -6.56 -9.02
CA PHE A 109 9.95 -7.64 -8.05
C PHE A 109 8.63 -8.41 -7.89
N GLU A 110 7.51 -7.71 -7.81
CA GLU A 110 6.17 -8.29 -7.70
C GLU A 110 5.24 -7.86 -8.84
N LEU A 111 5.64 -6.84 -9.61
CA LEU A 111 4.88 -6.29 -10.71
C LEU A 111 5.45 -6.75 -12.04
N GLY A 112 4.57 -6.80 -13.04
CA GLY A 112 4.97 -7.02 -14.42
C GLY A 112 4.11 -8.05 -15.11
N ASP A 113 3.18 -7.56 -15.91
CA ASP A 113 2.28 -8.37 -16.72
C ASP A 113 2.74 -8.48 -18.17
N GLY A 114 3.95 -7.98 -18.48
CA GLY A 114 4.44 -7.77 -19.84
C GLY A 114 3.82 -6.56 -20.53
N ARG A 115 2.80 -5.94 -19.93
CA ARG A 115 2.16 -4.70 -20.37
C ARG A 115 1.37 -4.12 -19.21
N LEU A 116 1.60 -2.85 -18.87
CA LEU A 116 0.85 -2.14 -17.84
C LEU A 116 -0.12 -1.15 -18.49
N ASP A 117 -1.41 -1.30 -18.20
CA ASP A 117 -2.41 -0.24 -18.40
C ASP A 117 -2.63 0.42 -17.03
N TYR A 118 -2.01 1.58 -16.85
CA TYR A 118 -1.78 2.14 -15.51
C TYR A 118 -3.02 2.79 -14.93
N ALA A 119 -3.41 2.33 -13.74
CA ALA A 119 -4.25 3.05 -12.78
C ALA A 119 -3.61 3.00 -11.38
N PRO A 120 -3.85 3.99 -10.51
CA PRO A 120 -3.42 3.86 -9.11
C PRO A 120 -4.18 2.72 -8.42
N GLU A 121 -3.49 1.94 -7.62
CA GLU A 121 -4.15 0.95 -6.76
C GLU A 121 -4.89 1.66 -5.63
N VAL A 122 -6.14 1.29 -5.39
CA VAL A 122 -6.96 1.83 -4.30
C VAL A 122 -7.40 0.69 -3.41
N ALA A 123 -6.93 0.68 -2.17
CA ALA A 123 -7.33 -0.28 -1.16
C ALA A 123 -8.22 0.38 -0.11
N PHE A 124 -9.42 -0.15 0.08
CA PHE A 124 -10.30 0.17 1.21
C PHE A 124 -10.34 -1.00 2.17
N GLU A 125 -10.18 -0.74 3.46
CA GLU A 125 -10.34 -1.75 4.51
C GLU A 125 -11.33 -1.26 5.58
N THR A 126 -12.15 -2.17 6.09
CA THR A 126 -12.93 -1.96 7.30
C THR A 126 -12.87 -3.19 8.18
N PHE A 127 -12.86 -2.98 9.50
CA PHE A 127 -12.79 -4.06 10.46
C PHE A 127 -13.60 -3.74 11.73
N TYR A 128 -13.96 -4.79 12.45
CA TYR A 128 -14.57 -4.68 13.78
C TYR A 128 -13.82 -5.59 14.77
N ALA A 129 -13.10 -4.98 15.72
CA ALA A 129 -12.36 -5.69 16.75
C ALA A 129 -13.24 -5.98 17.96
N VAL A 130 -13.57 -7.23 18.18
CA VAL A 130 -14.39 -7.70 19.33
C VAL A 130 -13.46 -8.18 20.42
N LYS A 131 -13.51 -7.55 21.60
CA LYS A 131 -12.83 -8.06 22.80
C LYS A 131 -13.73 -8.97 23.60
N PHE A 132 -13.23 -10.15 23.95
CA PHE A 132 -13.94 -11.06 24.85
C PHE A 132 -13.84 -10.57 26.29
N LYS A 133 -15.00 -10.42 26.95
CA LYS A 133 -15.06 -10.01 28.35
C LYS A 133 -14.20 -10.92 29.23
N ASN A 134 -13.44 -10.30 30.14
CA ASN A 134 -12.55 -10.98 31.11
C ASN A 134 -11.42 -11.83 30.47
N LYS A 135 -11.11 -11.63 29.20
CA LYS A 135 -9.98 -12.28 28.51
C LYS A 135 -9.21 -11.25 27.70
N GLN A 136 -7.91 -11.44 27.59
CA GLN A 136 -7.07 -10.66 26.71
C GLN A 136 -7.06 -11.29 25.30
N ILE A 137 -8.26 -11.49 24.73
CA ILE A 137 -8.47 -12.09 23.41
C ILE A 137 -9.37 -11.19 22.60
N TRP A 138 -8.94 -10.87 21.39
CA TRP A 138 -9.71 -10.14 20.39
C TRP A 138 -9.89 -11.01 19.15
N ILE A 139 -11.09 -10.95 18.57
CA ILE A 139 -11.39 -11.48 17.24
C ILE A 139 -11.79 -10.31 16.38
N THR A 140 -11.12 -10.16 15.24
CA THR A 140 -11.30 -9.03 14.33
C THR A 140 -11.60 -9.54 12.94
N PRO A 141 -12.87 -9.68 12.54
CA PRO A 141 -13.23 -9.79 11.13
C PRO A 141 -12.87 -8.49 10.40
N ASP A 142 -12.38 -8.63 9.17
CA ASP A 142 -12.06 -7.53 8.27
C ASP A 142 -12.56 -7.82 6.85
N LEU A 143 -12.77 -6.74 6.11
CA LEU A 143 -13.14 -6.75 4.70
C LEU A 143 -12.28 -5.74 3.97
N GLN A 144 -11.64 -6.19 2.89
CA GLN A 144 -10.85 -5.33 2.01
C GLN A 144 -11.44 -5.34 0.60
N LEU A 145 -11.42 -4.17 -0.04
CA LEU A 145 -11.78 -3.96 -1.44
C LEU A 145 -10.59 -3.31 -2.13
N ILE A 146 -10.04 -3.96 -3.14
CA ILE A 146 -8.87 -3.47 -3.87
C ILE A 146 -9.26 -3.24 -5.31
N GLY A 147 -9.18 -1.98 -5.75
CA GLY A 147 -9.31 -1.58 -7.14
C GLY A 147 -7.94 -1.49 -7.80
N ASP A 148 -7.87 -1.88 -9.05
CA ASP A 148 -6.70 -1.83 -9.93
C ASP A 148 -5.43 -2.47 -9.31
N PRO A 149 -5.53 -3.72 -8.79
CA PRO A 149 -4.43 -4.36 -8.06
C PRO A 149 -3.19 -4.52 -8.94
N GLY A 150 -2.06 -4.15 -8.36
CA GLY A 150 -0.79 -4.11 -9.08
C GLY A 150 -0.72 -2.97 -10.10
N TYR A 151 -1.46 -1.88 -9.88
CA TYR A 151 -1.51 -0.66 -10.70
C TYR A 151 -2.01 -0.88 -12.13
N ASN A 152 -2.84 -1.90 -12.36
CA ASN A 152 -3.32 -2.25 -13.69
C ASN A 152 -4.85 -2.19 -13.74
N GLU A 153 -5.42 -1.29 -14.58
CA GLU A 153 -6.88 -1.10 -14.73
C GLU A 153 -7.59 -2.30 -15.36
N ASP A 154 -6.85 -3.19 -16.01
CA ASP A 154 -7.39 -4.46 -16.52
C ASP A 154 -7.66 -5.50 -15.42
N ARG A 155 -7.27 -5.19 -14.17
CA ARG A 155 -7.40 -6.08 -13.02
C ARG A 155 -8.43 -5.61 -12.01
N GLY A 156 -9.05 -6.59 -11.35
CA GLY A 156 -9.93 -6.36 -10.21
C GLY A 156 -11.35 -5.95 -10.58
N PRO A 157 -12.13 -5.36 -9.66
CA PRO A 157 -11.78 -5.23 -8.24
C PRO A 157 -11.66 -6.57 -7.51
N VAL A 158 -10.87 -6.61 -6.45
CA VAL A 158 -10.69 -7.80 -5.60
C VAL A 158 -11.33 -7.56 -4.24
N VAL A 159 -12.05 -8.57 -3.74
CA VAL A 159 -12.67 -8.57 -2.41
C VAL A 159 -11.97 -9.62 -1.55
N ILE A 160 -11.47 -9.20 -0.39
CA ILE A 160 -10.78 -10.09 0.55
C ILE A 160 -11.51 -10.01 1.90
N GLY A 161 -11.90 -11.17 2.43
CA GLY A 161 -12.41 -11.28 3.80
C GLY A 161 -11.37 -11.95 4.69
N GLY A 162 -11.13 -11.39 5.87
CA GLY A 162 -10.18 -11.89 6.83
C GLY A 162 -10.76 -12.04 8.24
N VAL A 163 -10.09 -12.83 9.07
CA VAL A 163 -10.33 -12.90 10.51
C VAL A 163 -8.99 -12.98 11.22
N ARG A 164 -8.74 -12.00 12.08
CA ARG A 164 -7.55 -11.95 12.92
C ARG A 164 -7.90 -12.34 14.35
N ILE A 165 -7.07 -13.18 14.98
CA ILE A 165 -7.17 -13.51 16.39
C ILE A 165 -5.91 -12.98 17.09
N HIS A 166 -6.10 -12.17 18.12
CA HIS A 166 -5.04 -11.62 18.94
C HIS A 166 -5.25 -12.07 20.40
N ALA A 167 -4.20 -12.57 21.04
CA ALA A 167 -4.21 -12.96 22.45
C ALA A 167 -2.98 -12.40 23.17
N GLU A 168 -3.21 -11.83 24.36
CA GLU A 168 -2.15 -11.36 25.25
C GLU A 168 -2.11 -12.26 26.50
N PHE A 169 -0.91 -12.59 26.98
CA PHE A 169 -0.66 -13.50 28.12
C PHE A 169 0.13 -12.80 29.20
#